data_c18a471a41aec2f4d738284908b67512
#
_entry.id   c18a471a41aec2f4d738284908b67512
#
_cell.length_a   1.000
_cell.length_b   1.000
_cell.length_c   1.000
_cell.angle_alpha   90.00
_cell.angle_beta   90.00
_cell.angle_gamma   90.00
#
_symmetry.space_group_name_H-M   'P 1'
#
loop_
_entity.id
_entity.type
_entity.pdbx_description
1 polymer ?
#
loop_
_entity_poly.entity_id
_entity_poly.type
_entity_poly.pdbx_seq_one_letter_code
_entity_poly.pdbx_strand_id
1 'polypeptide(L)'
;MKKTLKTILILFVFISSYSFANEAVDESKVVLNDVEIFGTKINEDGQKDIYAWYGIPYAKPPVGEYRWKAPRDFEFSSNTFDATKLPNRCVQVSNFYDELITGQKEGTIFGSEDCLYLNVFAPADSFNNNKKLPVMFWIHGGGNTSGLKDLYDFSKMASRHDVIIVRINYRLGPFGWFTHPAIQEFQTGIDKTS
;
A
#
# COMPACT_ATOMS: atom_id res chain seq x y z
N MET A 1 -86.54 -4.57 -9.07
CA MET A 1 -85.34 -4.09 -9.78
C MET A 1 -84.13 -4.32 -8.89
N LYS A 2 -83.34 -5.38 -9.12
CA LYS A 2 -82.13 -5.72 -8.37
C LYS A 2 -80.95 -5.28 -9.14
N LYS A 3 -80.14 -4.33 -8.59
CA LYS A 3 -78.89 -3.91 -9.17
C LYS A 3 -77.82 -4.82 -8.61
N THR A 4 -77.18 -5.61 -9.47
CA THR A 4 -76.02 -6.43 -9.19
C THR A 4 -74.77 -5.56 -9.26
N LEU A 5 -74.04 -5.39 -8.15
CA LEU A 5 -72.78 -4.73 -7.99
C LEU A 5 -71.71 -5.72 -8.39
N LYS A 6 -70.96 -5.45 -9.51
CA LYS A 6 -69.79 -6.24 -9.90
C LYS A 6 -68.58 -5.68 -9.18
N THR A 7 -68.03 -6.44 -8.25
CA THR A 7 -66.78 -6.14 -7.58
C THR A 7 -65.62 -6.51 -8.51
N ILE A 8 -64.89 -5.51 -8.96
CA ILE A 8 -63.64 -5.70 -9.75
C ILE A 8 -62.50 -5.85 -8.73
N LEU A 9 -61.95 -7.07 -8.65
CA LEU A 9 -60.75 -7.36 -7.86
C LEU A 9 -59.52 -6.96 -8.65
N ILE A 10 -58.90 -5.85 -8.27
CA ILE A 10 -57.62 -5.41 -8.87
C ILE A 10 -56.50 -6.13 -8.14
N LEU A 11 -55.92 -7.11 -8.83
CA LEU A 11 -54.73 -7.84 -8.34
C LEU A 11 -53.48 -6.95 -8.55
N PHE A 12 -52.98 -6.32 -7.47
CA PHE A 12 -51.71 -5.64 -7.50
C PHE A 12 -50.58 -6.70 -7.48
N VAL A 13 -50.00 -6.95 -8.66
CA VAL A 13 -48.75 -7.72 -8.75
C VAL A 13 -47.60 -6.80 -8.34
N PHE A 14 -47.11 -6.95 -7.12
CA PHE A 14 -45.84 -6.35 -6.71
C PHE A 14 -44.72 -7.05 -7.46
N ILE A 15 -44.25 -6.45 -8.57
CA ILE A 15 -43.00 -6.81 -9.19
C ILE A 15 -41.94 -6.19 -8.32
N SER A 16 -41.38 -7.00 -7.39
CA SER A 16 -40.14 -6.67 -6.65
C SER A 16 -38.99 -6.61 -7.65
N SER A 17 -38.66 -5.42 -8.10
CA SER A 17 -37.43 -5.19 -8.87
C SER A 17 -36.24 -5.48 -7.97
N TYR A 18 -35.71 -6.69 -8.02
CA TYR A 18 -34.39 -6.97 -7.51
C TYR A 18 -33.41 -6.19 -8.40
N SER A 19 -33.04 -5.00 -7.94
CA SER A 19 -31.87 -4.29 -8.46
C SER A 19 -30.66 -5.11 -8.04
N PHE A 20 -30.13 -5.93 -8.95
CA PHE A 20 -28.77 -6.41 -8.82
C PHE A 20 -27.89 -5.16 -8.89
N ALA A 21 -27.46 -4.66 -7.75
CA ALA A 21 -26.35 -3.74 -7.69
C ALA A 21 -25.17 -4.52 -8.31
N ASN A 22 -24.83 -4.18 -9.53
CA ASN A 22 -23.55 -4.58 -10.12
C ASN A 22 -22.51 -3.92 -9.22
N GLU A 23 -21.91 -4.66 -8.27
CA GLU A 23 -20.73 -4.19 -7.57
C GLU A 23 -19.73 -3.84 -8.66
N ALA A 24 -19.42 -2.54 -8.77
CA ALA A 24 -18.40 -2.09 -9.69
C ALA A 24 -17.12 -2.82 -9.33
N VAL A 25 -16.61 -3.64 -10.25
CA VAL A 25 -15.33 -4.33 -10.06
C VAL A 25 -14.29 -3.23 -9.84
N ASP A 26 -13.63 -3.24 -8.69
CA ASP A 26 -12.55 -2.29 -8.43
C ASP A 26 -11.41 -2.62 -9.40
N GLU A 27 -11.24 -1.75 -10.40
CA GLU A 27 -10.25 -1.91 -11.46
C GLU A 27 -8.80 -1.93 -10.92
N SER A 28 -8.58 -1.43 -9.71
CA SER A 28 -7.26 -1.44 -9.05
C SER A 28 -6.96 -2.76 -8.31
N LYS A 29 -7.92 -3.69 -8.28
CA LYS A 29 -7.76 -4.96 -7.56
C LYS A 29 -6.70 -5.84 -8.19
N VAL A 30 -5.74 -6.29 -7.39
CA VAL A 30 -4.77 -7.34 -7.74
C VAL A 30 -4.86 -8.49 -6.73
N VAL A 31 -4.44 -9.68 -7.15
CA VAL A 31 -4.41 -10.85 -6.27
C VAL A 31 -2.98 -11.30 -6.05
N LEU A 32 -2.59 -11.42 -4.79
CA LEU A 32 -1.28 -11.90 -4.36
C LEU A 32 -1.47 -12.99 -3.29
N ASN A 33 -1.06 -14.22 -3.57
CA ASN A 33 -1.18 -15.36 -2.64
C ASN A 33 -2.61 -15.49 -2.04
N ASP A 34 -3.62 -15.49 -2.90
CA ASP A 34 -5.05 -15.57 -2.55
C ASP A 34 -5.59 -14.38 -1.73
N VAL A 35 -4.83 -13.31 -1.61
CA VAL A 35 -5.26 -12.05 -0.98
C VAL A 35 -5.61 -11.03 -2.06
N GLU A 36 -6.80 -10.48 -2.01
CA GLU A 36 -7.23 -9.38 -2.85
C GLU A 36 -6.70 -8.04 -2.29
N ILE A 37 -5.88 -7.35 -3.05
CA ILE A 37 -5.27 -6.07 -2.67
C ILE A 37 -5.94 -4.97 -3.49
N PHE A 38 -6.51 -4.01 -2.79
CA PHE A 38 -7.21 -2.87 -3.38
C PHE A 38 -6.34 -1.63 -3.31
N GLY A 39 -6.09 -1.01 -4.46
CA GLY A 39 -5.35 0.23 -4.58
C GLY A 39 -6.26 1.44 -4.78
N THR A 40 -5.72 2.47 -5.40
CA THR A 40 -6.46 3.66 -5.80
C THR A 40 -6.11 4.02 -7.24
N LYS A 41 -7.06 4.61 -7.95
CA LYS A 41 -6.85 5.18 -9.27
C LYS A 41 -6.43 6.63 -9.14
N ILE A 42 -5.37 7.02 -9.81
CA ILE A 42 -4.90 8.41 -9.89
C ILE A 42 -5.03 8.85 -11.34
N ASN A 43 -5.75 9.95 -11.54
CA ASN A 43 -5.92 10.57 -12.84
C ASN A 43 -4.95 11.75 -12.92
N GLU A 44 -4.02 11.69 -13.86
CA GLU A 44 -3.07 12.77 -14.13
C GLU A 44 -3.53 13.55 -15.36
N ASP A 45 -3.74 14.85 -15.23
CA ASP A 45 -4.23 15.73 -16.31
C ASP A 45 -3.38 15.58 -17.57
N GLY A 46 -4.04 15.16 -18.67
CA GLY A 46 -3.41 14.98 -19.98
C GLY A 46 -2.41 13.81 -20.07
N GLN A 47 -2.40 12.92 -19.07
CA GLN A 47 -1.56 11.72 -19.02
C GLN A 47 -2.42 10.46 -18.89
N LYS A 48 -1.77 9.29 -18.90
CA LYS A 48 -2.43 8.01 -18.63
C LYS A 48 -2.85 7.93 -17.16
N ASP A 49 -4.04 7.36 -16.92
CA ASP A 49 -4.41 6.94 -15.57
C ASP A 49 -3.43 5.91 -15.03
N ILE A 50 -3.22 5.93 -13.73
CA ILE A 50 -2.41 4.94 -13.04
C ILE A 50 -3.19 4.30 -11.88
N TYR A 51 -2.80 3.10 -11.52
CA TYR A 51 -3.15 2.51 -10.23
C TYR A 51 -1.98 2.65 -9.28
N ALA A 52 -2.30 2.99 -8.03
CA ALA A 52 -1.34 3.09 -6.95
C ALA A 52 -1.78 2.22 -5.77
N TRP A 53 -0.84 1.44 -5.26
CA TRP A 53 -1.00 0.65 -4.04
C TRP A 53 -0.01 1.17 -3.02
N TYR A 54 -0.53 1.58 -1.87
CA TYR A 54 0.25 2.13 -0.78
C TYR A 54 0.33 1.16 0.38
N GLY A 55 1.47 1.13 1.07
CA GLY A 55 1.59 0.43 2.34
C GLY A 55 1.49 -1.08 2.26
N ILE A 56 1.90 -1.70 1.13
CA ILE A 56 1.99 -3.15 1.06
C ILE A 56 3.14 -3.61 1.96
N PRO A 57 2.89 -4.42 3.00
CA PRO A 57 3.95 -4.93 3.86
C PRO A 57 4.77 -5.97 3.12
N TYR A 58 6.09 -5.84 3.18
CA TYR A 58 7.01 -6.81 2.58
C TYR A 58 7.76 -7.66 3.63
N ALA A 59 7.61 -7.31 4.90
CA ALA A 59 8.12 -8.09 6.03
C ALA A 59 7.27 -7.83 7.28
N LYS A 60 7.31 -8.77 8.24
CA LYS A 60 6.69 -8.58 9.56
C LYS A 60 7.26 -7.32 10.23
N PRO A 61 6.46 -6.59 11.01
CA PRO A 61 6.93 -5.44 11.76
C PRO A 61 8.16 -5.80 12.61
N PRO A 62 9.29 -5.09 12.47
CA PRO A 62 10.53 -5.40 13.19
C PRO A 62 10.50 -4.81 14.60
N VAL A 63 9.47 -5.12 15.36
CA VAL A 63 9.22 -4.64 16.73
C VAL A 63 9.49 -5.73 17.78
N GLY A 64 9.76 -5.32 19.02
CA GLY A 64 9.92 -6.26 20.12
C GLY A 64 11.01 -7.29 19.84
N GLU A 65 10.63 -8.56 19.80
CA GLU A 65 11.55 -9.67 19.55
C GLU A 65 12.20 -9.68 18.17
N TYR A 66 11.60 -8.98 17.18
CA TYR A 66 12.13 -8.88 15.82
C TYR A 66 13.04 -7.66 15.61
N ARG A 67 13.19 -6.79 16.61
CA ARG A 67 14.12 -5.67 16.55
C ARG A 67 15.56 -6.18 16.38
N TRP A 68 16.31 -5.58 15.47
CA TRP A 68 17.70 -5.95 15.11
C TRP A 68 17.86 -7.38 14.59
N LYS A 69 16.78 -8.01 14.16
CA LYS A 69 16.83 -9.32 13.51
C LYS A 69 16.57 -9.20 12.01
N ALA A 70 16.94 -10.23 11.27
CA ALA A 70 16.62 -10.34 9.87
C ALA A 70 15.11 -10.22 9.63
N PRO A 71 14.66 -9.64 8.51
CA PRO A 71 13.25 -9.59 8.16
C PRO A 71 12.61 -10.98 8.14
N ARG A 72 11.35 -11.06 8.51
CA ARG A 72 10.52 -12.28 8.46
C ARG A 72 9.41 -12.09 7.44
N ASP A 73 9.00 -13.16 6.81
CA ASP A 73 7.91 -13.15 5.86
C ASP A 73 6.63 -12.63 6.51
N PHE A 74 5.96 -11.75 5.78
CA PHE A 74 4.68 -11.20 6.20
C PHE A 74 3.56 -12.17 5.79
N GLU A 75 2.59 -12.34 6.65
CA GLU A 75 1.38 -13.11 6.40
C GLU A 75 0.17 -12.20 6.58
N PHE A 76 -0.67 -12.10 5.56
CA PHE A 76 -1.92 -11.37 5.66
C PHE A 76 -2.89 -12.12 6.59
N SER A 77 -3.53 -11.38 7.50
CA SER A 77 -4.53 -11.93 8.42
C SER A 77 -5.94 -12.04 7.80
N SER A 78 -6.11 -11.52 6.60
CA SER A 78 -7.37 -11.50 5.85
C SER A 78 -7.11 -11.84 4.39
N ASN A 79 -8.12 -12.30 3.68
CA ASN A 79 -8.09 -12.48 2.23
C ASN A 79 -8.28 -11.17 1.45
N THR A 80 -8.39 -10.03 2.14
CA THR A 80 -8.47 -8.70 1.55
C THR A 80 -7.51 -7.74 2.23
N PHE A 81 -6.91 -6.80 1.48
CA PHE A 81 -6.01 -5.78 1.98
C PHE A 81 -6.28 -4.42 1.32
N ASP A 82 -6.52 -3.40 2.16
CA ASP A 82 -6.72 -2.01 1.73
C ASP A 82 -5.35 -1.32 1.56
N ALA A 83 -4.88 -1.21 0.33
CA ALA A 83 -3.64 -0.55 -0.05
C ALA A 83 -3.86 0.90 -0.52
N THR A 84 -4.86 1.60 0.00
CA THR A 84 -5.14 3.00 -0.35
C THR A 84 -4.47 4.01 0.59
N LYS A 85 -3.90 3.55 1.71
CA LYS A 85 -3.37 4.41 2.78
C LYS A 85 -1.86 4.40 2.82
N LEU A 86 -1.29 5.59 2.99
CA LEU A 86 0.14 5.72 3.23
C LEU A 86 0.53 5.06 4.57
N PRO A 87 1.56 4.20 4.58
CA PRO A 87 2.02 3.55 5.80
C PRO A 87 2.91 4.46 6.62
N ASN A 88 3.26 4.00 7.83
CA ASN A 88 4.24 4.66 8.66
C ASN A 88 5.58 4.82 7.96
N ARG A 89 6.29 5.88 8.30
CA ARG A 89 7.70 6.09 7.98
C ARG A 89 8.55 5.40 9.03
N CYS A 90 9.77 5.03 8.66
CA CYS A 90 10.71 4.46 9.63
C CYS A 90 11.19 5.51 10.63
N VAL A 91 11.48 5.08 11.86
CA VAL A 91 11.98 5.95 12.93
C VAL A 91 13.24 6.67 12.48
N GLN A 92 13.25 7.97 12.65
CA GLN A 92 14.34 8.86 12.29
C GLN A 92 14.25 10.20 13.04
N VAL A 93 15.33 10.96 13.01
CA VAL A 93 15.34 12.35 13.45
C VAL A 93 15.00 13.22 12.26
N SER A 94 14.02 14.11 12.40
CA SER A 94 13.64 15.04 11.33
C SER A 94 14.76 16.03 11.02
N ASN A 95 14.95 16.30 9.75
CA ASN A 95 15.82 17.32 9.24
C ASN A 95 15.01 18.48 8.64
N PHE A 96 15.66 19.50 8.15
CA PHE A 96 15.02 20.67 7.53
C PHE A 96 14.04 20.28 6.40
N TYR A 97 14.37 19.29 5.57
CA TYR A 97 13.48 18.85 4.49
C TYR A 97 12.26 18.10 5.04
N ASP A 98 12.43 17.34 6.10
CA ASP A 98 11.31 16.66 6.76
C ASP A 98 10.35 17.69 7.36
N GLU A 99 10.84 18.75 7.98
CA GLU A 99 10.01 19.82 8.50
C GLU A 99 9.20 20.50 7.39
N LEU A 100 9.85 20.82 6.27
CA LEU A 100 9.21 21.48 5.14
C LEU A 100 8.12 20.60 4.48
N ILE A 101 8.34 19.29 4.37
CA ILE A 101 7.44 18.38 3.65
C ILE A 101 6.35 17.82 4.57
N THR A 102 6.66 17.59 5.83
CA THR A 102 5.81 16.83 6.76
C THR A 102 5.27 17.67 7.92
N GLY A 103 5.82 18.87 8.12
CA GLY A 103 5.56 19.71 9.30
C GLY A 103 6.21 19.19 10.58
N GLN A 104 7.02 18.13 10.52
CA GLN A 104 7.76 17.62 11.68
C GLN A 104 8.94 18.53 11.99
N LYS A 105 8.89 19.20 13.13
CA LYS A 105 9.95 20.14 13.54
C LYS A 105 11.32 19.49 13.49
N GLU A 106 12.30 20.19 12.89
CA GLU A 106 13.68 19.73 12.81
C GLU A 106 14.23 19.31 14.18
N GLY A 107 14.97 18.20 14.22
CA GLY A 107 15.54 17.62 15.42
C GLY A 107 14.59 16.78 16.27
N THR A 108 13.31 16.64 15.88
CA THR A 108 12.37 15.76 16.59
C THR A 108 12.45 14.32 16.06
N ILE A 109 12.20 13.34 16.95
CA ILE A 109 12.08 11.95 16.55
C ILE A 109 10.65 11.69 16.08
N PHE A 110 10.52 11.05 14.91
CA PHE A 110 9.22 10.65 14.36
C PHE A 110 9.31 9.32 13.63
N GLY A 111 8.15 8.79 13.21
CA GLY A 111 8.05 7.51 12.52
C GLY A 111 7.76 6.35 13.47
N SER A 112 7.85 5.13 12.94
CA SER A 112 7.55 3.88 13.65
C SER A 112 8.59 2.82 13.29
N GLU A 113 8.85 1.87 14.19
CA GLU A 113 9.60 0.67 13.85
C GLU A 113 8.81 -0.23 12.88
N ASP A 114 7.47 -0.24 13.00
CA ASP A 114 6.57 -0.84 12.02
C ASP A 114 6.51 0.03 10.77
N CYS A 115 7.45 -0.18 9.84
CA CYS A 115 7.65 0.67 8.68
C CYS A 115 8.09 -0.08 7.40
N LEU A 116 8.17 -1.41 7.43
CA LEU A 116 8.66 -2.22 6.30
C LEU A 116 7.58 -2.39 5.23
N TYR A 117 7.31 -1.31 4.53
CA TYR A 117 6.26 -1.20 3.53
C TYR A 117 6.81 -0.70 2.19
N LEU A 118 6.15 -1.13 1.12
CA LEU A 118 6.39 -0.63 -0.22
C LEU A 118 5.12 0.00 -0.81
N ASN A 119 5.32 0.84 -1.83
CA ASN A 119 4.25 1.35 -2.67
C ASN A 119 4.54 0.96 -4.12
N VAL A 120 3.48 0.70 -4.89
CA VAL A 120 3.56 0.34 -6.31
C VAL A 120 2.73 1.34 -7.12
N PHE A 121 3.27 1.77 -8.26
CA PHE A 121 2.58 2.61 -9.26
C PHE A 121 2.66 1.92 -10.60
N ALA A 122 1.54 1.77 -11.28
CA ALA A 122 1.50 1.13 -12.59
C ALA A 122 0.51 1.84 -13.53
N PRO A 123 0.81 1.98 -14.83
CA PRO A 123 -0.15 2.47 -15.81
C PRO A 123 -1.40 1.58 -15.83
N ALA A 124 -2.59 2.20 -15.76
CA ALA A 124 -3.86 1.46 -15.69
C ALA A 124 -4.10 0.61 -16.95
N ASP A 125 -3.66 1.09 -18.11
CA ASP A 125 -3.80 0.38 -19.39
C ASP A 125 -2.97 -0.93 -19.45
N SER A 126 -1.96 -1.10 -18.59
CA SER A 126 -1.17 -2.34 -18.53
C SER A 126 -1.98 -3.55 -18.07
N PHE A 127 -2.99 -3.33 -17.24
CA PHE A 127 -3.87 -4.40 -16.74
C PHE A 127 -4.85 -4.89 -17.81
N ASN A 128 -5.40 -3.97 -18.56
CA ASN A 128 -6.39 -4.28 -19.61
C ASN A 128 -5.78 -5.05 -20.78
N ASN A 129 -4.49 -4.85 -21.06
CA ASN A 129 -3.79 -5.40 -22.20
C ASN A 129 -2.85 -6.56 -21.86
N ASN A 130 -2.82 -7.00 -20.60
CA ASN A 130 -1.89 -8.01 -20.08
C ASN A 130 -0.42 -7.73 -20.49
N LYS A 131 -0.05 -6.45 -20.52
CA LYS A 131 1.25 -5.96 -20.97
C LYS A 131 2.29 -6.14 -19.88
N LYS A 132 3.38 -6.83 -20.18
CA LYS A 132 4.53 -6.94 -19.29
C LYS A 132 5.34 -5.66 -19.39
N LEU A 133 5.48 -4.94 -18.28
CA LEU A 133 6.24 -3.70 -18.19
C LEU A 133 7.53 -3.92 -17.41
N PRO A 134 8.59 -3.15 -17.71
CA PRO A 134 9.77 -3.10 -16.86
C PRO A 134 9.41 -2.57 -15.47
N VAL A 135 10.12 -3.05 -14.45
CA VAL A 135 9.95 -2.60 -13.07
C VAL A 135 11.16 -1.77 -12.67
N MET A 136 10.92 -0.55 -12.23
CA MET A 136 11.90 0.31 -11.60
C MET A 136 11.73 0.24 -10.08
N PHE A 137 12.77 -0.26 -9.40
CA PHE A 137 12.80 -0.36 -7.95
C PHE A 137 13.60 0.81 -7.39
N TRP A 138 12.94 1.65 -6.57
CA TRP A 138 13.56 2.85 -6.03
C TRP A 138 13.80 2.73 -4.53
N ILE A 139 15.04 2.99 -4.12
CA ILE A 139 15.51 3.01 -2.74
C ILE A 139 15.90 4.44 -2.41
N HIS A 140 15.27 5.04 -1.41
CA HIS A 140 15.55 6.44 -1.05
C HIS A 140 16.95 6.60 -0.44
N GLY A 141 17.53 7.78 -0.60
CA GLY A 141 18.79 8.19 0.03
C GLY A 141 18.58 8.66 1.47
N GLY A 142 19.64 9.26 2.05
CA GLY A 142 19.63 9.84 3.40
C GLY A 142 20.64 9.20 4.34
N GLY A 143 21.68 8.58 3.78
CA GLY A 143 22.83 8.04 4.55
C GLY A 143 22.44 6.92 5.52
N ASN A 144 21.36 6.20 5.26
CA ASN A 144 20.79 5.16 6.13
C ASN A 144 20.36 5.68 7.52
N THR A 145 20.30 6.97 7.73
CA THR A 145 19.90 7.60 9.00
C THR A 145 18.57 8.30 8.91
N SER A 146 18.23 8.80 7.72
CA SER A 146 16.97 9.47 7.44
C SER A 146 16.53 9.17 6.00
N GLY A 147 15.30 9.50 5.66
CA GLY A 147 14.79 9.41 4.31
C GLY A 147 13.32 9.05 4.24
N LEU A 148 12.74 9.41 3.12
CA LEU A 148 11.31 9.27 2.88
C LEU A 148 11.10 8.64 1.50
N LYS A 149 10.44 7.47 1.44
CA LYS A 149 10.03 6.92 0.14
C LYS A 149 9.04 7.83 -0.59
N ASP A 150 8.34 8.69 0.16
CA ASP A 150 7.31 9.58 -0.36
C ASP A 150 7.82 10.97 -0.77
N LEU A 151 9.15 11.17 -0.78
CA LEU A 151 9.78 12.43 -1.17
C LEU A 151 9.52 12.79 -2.65
N TYR A 152 9.46 11.80 -3.52
CA TYR A 152 9.21 11.99 -4.94
C TYR A 152 7.85 11.42 -5.31
N ASP A 153 7.09 12.19 -6.09
CA ASP A 153 5.86 11.71 -6.72
C ASP A 153 6.20 10.96 -8.01
N PHE A 154 6.12 9.63 -7.95
CA PHE A 154 6.35 8.76 -9.10
C PHE A 154 5.11 8.50 -9.94
N SER A 155 3.93 9.03 -9.57
CA SER A 155 2.70 8.91 -10.35
C SER A 155 2.92 9.45 -11.76
N LYS A 156 3.50 10.64 -11.87
CA LYS A 156 3.81 11.29 -13.16
C LYS A 156 4.79 10.50 -14.02
N MET A 157 5.74 9.82 -13.41
CA MET A 157 6.67 8.98 -14.15
C MET A 157 5.98 7.73 -14.68
N ALA A 158 5.19 7.05 -13.86
CA ALA A 158 4.41 5.89 -14.27
C ALA A 158 3.40 6.24 -15.36
N SER A 159 2.73 7.42 -15.27
CA SER A 159 1.75 7.86 -16.26
C SER A 159 2.35 8.22 -17.63
N ARG A 160 3.61 8.72 -17.65
CA ARG A 160 4.29 9.15 -18.88
C ARG A 160 5.06 8.03 -19.58
N HIS A 161 5.47 7.04 -18.83
CA HIS A 161 6.32 5.96 -19.32
C HIS A 161 5.66 4.61 -19.02
N ASP A 162 5.87 3.65 -19.86
CA ASP A 162 5.39 2.29 -19.68
C ASP A 162 6.31 1.55 -18.69
N VAL A 163 6.22 1.92 -17.40
CA VAL A 163 7.06 1.39 -16.32
C VAL A 163 6.24 1.21 -15.04
N ILE A 164 6.46 0.11 -14.34
CA ILE A 164 5.96 -0.09 -12.98
C ILE A 164 7.02 0.44 -12.03
N ILE A 165 6.63 1.25 -11.05
CA ILE A 165 7.55 1.80 -10.06
C ILE A 165 7.23 1.23 -8.70
N VAL A 166 8.24 0.64 -8.05
CA VAL A 166 8.17 0.15 -6.68
C VAL A 166 9.11 1.00 -5.84
N ARG A 167 8.61 1.57 -4.75
CA ARG A 167 9.43 2.33 -3.79
C ARG A 167 9.25 1.77 -2.38
N ILE A 168 10.33 1.70 -1.62
CA ILE A 168 10.34 1.07 -0.30
C ILE A 168 10.75 2.03 0.81
N ASN A 169 10.26 1.75 2.02
CA ASN A 169 10.92 2.12 3.26
C ASN A 169 11.89 1.00 3.68
N TYR A 170 12.92 1.35 4.40
CA TYR A 170 13.82 0.41 5.06
C TYR A 170 14.23 0.97 6.42
N ARG A 171 14.60 0.12 7.36
CA ARG A 171 15.01 0.52 8.70
C ARG A 171 16.19 1.47 8.66
N LEU A 172 16.14 2.53 9.46
CA LEU A 172 17.10 3.63 9.48
C LEU A 172 17.84 3.70 10.82
N GLY A 173 19.01 4.34 10.79
CA GLY A 173 19.81 4.61 11.98
C GLY A 173 20.03 3.39 12.86
N PRO A 174 19.90 3.51 14.19
CA PRO A 174 20.16 2.40 15.11
C PRO A 174 19.18 1.24 14.98
N PHE A 175 18.01 1.44 14.36
CA PHE A 175 17.04 0.35 14.15
C PHE A 175 17.38 -0.53 12.95
N GLY A 176 18.14 -0.02 11.98
CA GLY A 176 18.53 -0.75 10.79
C GLY A 176 20.01 -1.16 10.76
N TRP A 177 20.86 -0.39 11.39
CA TRP A 177 22.32 -0.45 11.17
C TRP A 177 23.12 -0.62 12.46
N PHE A 178 22.46 -0.89 13.56
CA PHE A 178 23.13 -1.15 14.84
C PHE A 178 23.54 -2.61 14.95
N THR A 179 24.79 -2.84 15.33
CA THR A 179 25.30 -4.17 15.68
C THR A 179 26.12 -4.08 16.96
N HIS A 180 26.04 -5.11 17.79
CA HIS A 180 26.80 -5.21 19.02
C HIS A 180 27.06 -6.68 19.36
N PRO A 181 28.28 -7.07 19.83
CA PRO A 181 28.61 -8.47 20.15
C PRO A 181 27.60 -9.16 21.08
N ALA A 182 27.10 -8.44 22.10
CA ALA A 182 26.11 -8.99 23.03
C ALA A 182 24.77 -9.33 22.38
N ILE A 183 24.39 -8.66 21.29
CA ILE A 183 23.20 -9.01 20.52
C ILE A 183 23.50 -10.21 19.64
N GLN A 184 24.64 -10.22 18.97
CA GLN A 184 25.05 -11.29 18.05
C GLN A 184 25.26 -12.63 18.76
N GLU A 185 25.70 -12.63 20.02
CA GLU A 185 25.94 -13.84 20.82
C GLU A 185 24.68 -14.71 20.94
N PHE A 186 23.51 -14.08 21.01
CA PHE A 186 22.21 -14.76 21.12
C PHE A 186 21.49 -14.97 19.80
N GLN A 187 22.06 -14.50 18.71
CA GLN A 187 21.45 -14.67 17.38
C GLN A 187 21.75 -16.04 16.80
N THR A 188 20.76 -16.64 16.15
CA THR A 188 20.85 -17.95 15.50
C THR A 188 20.33 -17.90 14.07
N GLY A 189 20.74 -18.85 13.24
CA GLY A 189 20.25 -18.97 11.87
C GLY A 189 20.50 -17.70 11.05
N ILE A 190 19.43 -17.20 10.39
CA ILE A 190 19.50 -16.01 9.53
C ILE A 190 19.79 -14.71 10.30
N ASP A 191 19.60 -14.68 11.61
CA ASP A 191 19.86 -13.49 12.42
C ASP A 191 21.34 -13.24 12.67
N LYS A 192 22.22 -14.25 12.49
CA LYS A 192 23.68 -14.11 12.71
C LYS A 192 24.35 -13.11 11.79
N THR A 193 23.71 -12.79 10.67
CA THR A 193 24.25 -11.91 9.62
C THR A 193 23.46 -10.63 9.44
N SER A 194 22.52 -10.37 10.32
CA SER A 194 21.63 -9.19 10.24
C SER A 194 22.10 -8.05 11.16
#